data_32eb469b40b35ec6fef63919e0efb6a8
#
_entry.id   32eb469b40b35ec6fef63919e0efb6a8
#
_cell.length_a   1.000
_cell.length_b   1.000
_cell.length_c   1.000
_cell.angle_alpha   90.00
_cell.angle_beta   90.00
_cell.angle_gamma   90.00
#
_symmetry.space_group_name_H-M   'P 1'
#
loop_
_entity.id
_entity.type
_entity.pdbx_description
1 polymer ?
#
loop_
_entity_poly.entity_id
_entity_poly.type
_entity_poly.pdbx_seq_one_letter_code
_entity_poly.pdbx_strand_id
1 'polypeptide(L)'
;MELATKPTVKTLGDYAYQAIQKHLKKTLKWEKAVKKDEDPEALHQMRVGMRRLRTVVSSLGLALDLPKPVSDKNIGKIARRLGNLRDLDVLKETLENNYKPNLPRKEQQSLQTAFTALAKQREDVFLNVQKTLKNEPYKSLKEELNEWLDKPSYQPLASIAIQQVLPDLLLPEISSFLLHPGWLVGTQFVESEVTIQTNWKPEKIEKQLTEQGESLHSLRKESKRIRYQMELFTDLYGESYAAYLTEVKNIQEILGTMQDSVVLAEWLADIFKSEINTEMPTLATLLTENRYQSWQQWQPLQERYLKAETRHSFHLTILHPM
;
A
#
# COMPACT_ATOMS: atom_id res chain seq x y z
N MET A 1 3.69 42.51 4.52
CA MET A 1 3.92 41.07 4.52
C MET A 1 2.63 40.43 4.04
N GLU A 2 2.46 40.33 2.70
CA GLU A 2 1.30 39.73 2.10
C GLU A 2 1.28 38.21 2.44
N LEU A 3 0.24 37.79 3.15
CA LEU A 3 -0.11 36.39 3.30
C LEU A 3 -0.41 35.86 1.90
N ALA A 4 0.50 35.06 1.34
CA ALA A 4 0.24 34.32 0.13
C ALA A 4 -0.99 33.46 0.37
N THR A 5 -2.14 33.89 -0.13
CA THR A 5 -3.38 33.11 -0.14
C THR A 5 -3.07 31.84 -0.93
N LYS A 6 -3.23 30.67 -0.28
CA LYS A 6 -3.21 29.39 -0.99
C LYS A 6 -4.18 29.51 -2.17
N PRO A 7 -3.78 29.14 -3.39
CA PRO A 7 -4.70 29.17 -4.52
C PRO A 7 -5.90 28.29 -4.18
N THR A 8 -7.08 28.88 -4.24
CA THR A 8 -8.33 28.17 -3.98
C THR A 8 -8.51 27.17 -5.12
N VAL A 9 -8.35 25.87 -4.81
CA VAL A 9 -8.59 24.80 -5.77
C VAL A 9 -10.09 24.82 -6.10
N LYS A 10 -10.44 25.16 -7.32
CA LYS A 10 -11.83 25.31 -7.75
C LYS A 10 -12.30 24.16 -8.64
N THR A 11 -11.42 23.62 -9.47
CA THR A 11 -11.74 22.61 -10.47
C THR A 11 -10.98 21.31 -10.27
N LEU A 12 -11.47 20.24 -10.90
CA LEU A 12 -10.78 18.95 -10.93
C LEU A 12 -9.40 19.06 -11.60
N GLY A 13 -9.28 19.88 -12.65
CA GLY A 13 -8.02 20.14 -13.35
C GLY A 13 -6.99 20.83 -12.46
N ASP A 14 -7.41 21.89 -11.73
CA ASP A 14 -6.53 22.60 -10.80
C ASP A 14 -5.98 21.66 -9.71
N TYR A 15 -6.86 20.82 -9.18
CA TYR A 15 -6.49 19.85 -8.16
C TYR A 15 -5.48 18.81 -8.68
N ALA A 16 -5.75 18.26 -9.85
CA ALA A 16 -4.88 17.29 -10.49
C ALA A 16 -3.50 17.88 -10.82
N TYR A 17 -3.46 19.12 -11.34
CA TYR A 17 -2.22 19.84 -11.61
C TYR A 17 -1.37 19.99 -10.34
N GLN A 18 -1.96 20.52 -9.28
CA GLN A 18 -1.26 20.71 -8.00
C GLN A 18 -0.75 19.39 -7.41
N ALA A 19 -1.56 18.33 -7.49
CA ALA A 19 -1.20 16.99 -7.01
C ALA A 19 -0.04 16.40 -7.81
N ILE A 20 -0.04 16.50 -9.14
CA ILE A 20 1.07 16.07 -10.00
C ILE A 20 2.34 16.84 -9.65
N GLN A 21 2.28 18.17 -9.62
CA GLN A 21 3.43 19.03 -9.31
C GLN A 21 4.06 18.68 -7.95
N LYS A 22 3.21 18.55 -6.91
CA LYS A 22 3.63 18.20 -5.54
C LYS A 22 4.36 16.86 -5.50
N HIS A 23 3.79 15.82 -6.13
CA HIS A 23 4.32 14.48 -6.02
C HIS A 23 5.50 14.24 -6.97
N LEU A 24 5.54 14.86 -8.12
CA LEU A 24 6.72 14.86 -8.98
C LEU A 24 7.91 15.53 -8.28
N LYS A 25 7.73 16.75 -7.75
CA LYS A 25 8.76 17.46 -6.98
C LYS A 25 9.28 16.61 -5.81
N LYS A 26 8.38 15.96 -5.05
CA LYS A 26 8.77 15.06 -3.97
C LYS A 26 9.60 13.88 -4.47
N THR A 27 9.22 13.28 -5.59
CA THR A 27 9.93 12.14 -6.19
C THR A 27 11.34 12.54 -6.63
N LEU A 28 11.46 13.63 -7.38
CA LEU A 28 12.75 14.10 -7.95
C LEU A 28 13.73 14.56 -6.88
N LYS A 29 13.25 15.13 -5.78
CA LYS A 29 14.10 15.55 -4.65
C LYS A 29 15.04 14.45 -4.15
N TRP A 30 14.60 13.21 -4.15
CA TRP A 30 15.32 12.08 -3.58
C TRP A 30 16.08 11.23 -4.61
N GLU A 31 15.92 11.51 -5.91
CA GLU A 31 16.50 10.71 -6.99
C GLU A 31 18.01 10.54 -6.87
N LYS A 32 18.73 11.64 -6.56
CA LYS A 32 20.20 11.62 -6.46
C LYS A 32 20.68 10.72 -5.32
N ALA A 33 20.08 10.84 -4.14
CA ALA A 33 20.43 10.03 -2.97
C ALA A 33 20.12 8.54 -3.19
N VAL A 34 18.97 8.23 -3.81
CA VAL A 34 18.61 6.84 -4.18
C VAL A 34 19.59 6.22 -5.17
N LYS A 35 20.05 6.98 -6.18
CA LYS A 35 21.05 6.48 -7.13
C LYS A 35 22.40 6.13 -6.50
N LYS A 36 22.72 6.74 -5.36
CA LYS A 36 23.98 6.52 -4.64
C LYS A 36 23.85 5.55 -3.46
N ASP A 37 22.63 5.17 -3.11
CA ASP A 37 22.32 4.32 -1.94
C ASP A 37 22.84 4.92 -0.61
N GLU A 38 22.78 6.26 -0.49
CA GLU A 38 23.34 6.98 0.66
C GLU A 38 22.45 6.88 1.92
N ASP A 39 21.12 6.73 1.72
CA ASP A 39 20.15 6.81 2.79
C ASP A 39 18.90 5.94 2.48
N PRO A 40 18.56 4.94 3.30
CA PRO A 40 17.34 4.15 3.16
C PRO A 40 16.05 5.00 3.19
N GLU A 41 16.05 6.12 3.92
CA GLU A 41 14.93 7.06 3.96
C GLU A 41 14.71 7.75 2.61
N ALA A 42 15.79 8.02 1.85
CA ALA A 42 15.67 8.56 0.50
C ALA A 42 14.88 7.64 -0.43
N LEU A 43 15.16 6.33 -0.38
CA LEU A 43 14.40 5.32 -1.12
C LEU A 43 12.94 5.28 -0.69
N HIS A 44 12.68 5.31 0.62
CA HIS A 44 11.32 5.35 1.16
C HIS A 44 10.54 6.56 0.63
N GLN A 45 11.11 7.76 0.72
CA GLN A 45 10.47 9.00 0.30
C GLN A 45 10.23 9.06 -1.22
N MET A 46 11.20 8.62 -2.03
CA MET A 46 11.04 8.53 -3.48
C MET A 46 9.91 7.54 -3.86
N ARG A 47 9.87 6.38 -3.20
CA ARG A 47 8.80 5.38 -3.39
C ARG A 47 7.42 5.95 -3.03
N VAL A 48 7.32 6.68 -1.91
CA VAL A 48 6.07 7.35 -1.50
C VAL A 48 5.65 8.39 -2.56
N GLY A 49 6.58 9.22 -3.03
CA GLY A 49 6.31 10.21 -4.09
C GLY A 49 5.81 9.55 -5.37
N MET A 50 6.51 8.52 -5.85
CA MET A 50 6.16 7.79 -7.08
C MET A 50 4.80 7.09 -6.95
N ARG A 51 4.49 6.50 -5.80
CA ARG A 51 3.21 5.85 -5.55
C ARG A 51 2.06 6.85 -5.55
N ARG A 52 2.24 8.01 -4.88
CA ARG A 52 1.22 9.07 -4.86
C ARG A 52 1.02 9.68 -6.25
N LEU A 53 2.10 9.88 -7.01
CA LEU A 53 2.01 10.29 -8.40
C LEU A 53 1.20 9.30 -9.24
N ARG A 54 1.45 8.00 -9.05
CA ARG A 54 0.66 6.94 -9.69
C ARG A 54 -0.82 7.04 -9.33
N THR A 55 -1.15 7.23 -8.05
CA THR A 55 -2.55 7.40 -7.60
C THR A 55 -3.21 8.60 -8.27
N VAL A 56 -2.53 9.74 -8.37
CA VAL A 56 -3.06 10.93 -9.07
C VAL A 56 -3.37 10.61 -10.53
N VAL A 57 -2.43 9.99 -11.25
CA VAL A 57 -2.61 9.65 -12.68
C VAL A 57 -3.72 8.62 -12.86
N SER A 58 -3.85 7.64 -11.97
CA SER A 58 -4.93 6.64 -12.08
C SER A 58 -6.31 7.17 -11.72
N SER A 59 -6.40 8.04 -10.70
CA SER A 59 -7.69 8.54 -10.20
C SER A 59 -8.19 9.77 -10.96
N LEU A 60 -7.28 10.63 -11.43
CA LEU A 60 -7.61 11.92 -12.06
C LEU A 60 -7.26 11.97 -13.56
N GLY A 61 -6.72 10.90 -14.12
CA GLY A 61 -6.30 10.83 -15.52
C GLY A 61 -7.43 11.08 -16.52
N LEU A 62 -8.69 10.83 -16.14
CA LEU A 62 -9.87 11.11 -16.98
C LEU A 62 -10.11 12.61 -17.20
N ALA A 63 -9.53 13.49 -16.36
CA ALA A 63 -9.59 14.94 -16.51
C ALA A 63 -8.36 15.52 -17.23
N LEU A 64 -7.33 14.70 -17.50
CA LEU A 64 -6.05 15.16 -17.97
C LEU A 64 -5.76 14.60 -19.37
N ASP A 65 -5.19 15.43 -20.23
CA ASP A 65 -4.60 15.00 -21.49
C ASP A 65 -3.12 14.79 -21.28
N LEU A 66 -2.77 13.59 -20.79
CA LEU A 66 -1.41 13.23 -20.43
C LEU A 66 -0.65 12.58 -21.59
N PRO A 67 0.64 12.90 -21.77
CA PRO A 67 1.50 12.22 -22.75
C PRO A 67 1.58 10.70 -22.52
N LYS A 68 1.75 9.92 -23.57
CA LYS A 68 1.81 8.45 -23.52
C LYS A 68 2.77 7.85 -22.49
N PRO A 69 3.97 8.42 -22.24
CA PRO A 69 4.88 7.94 -21.20
C PRO A 69 4.29 8.10 -19.78
N VAL A 70 3.40 9.08 -19.57
CA VAL A 70 2.76 9.38 -18.28
C VAL A 70 1.50 8.52 -18.13
N SER A 71 1.69 7.27 -17.75
CA SER A 71 0.58 6.34 -17.57
C SER A 71 0.72 5.56 -16.25
N ASP A 72 -0.42 5.12 -15.69
CA ASP A 72 -0.45 4.24 -14.50
C ASP A 72 0.50 3.04 -14.65
N LYS A 73 0.49 2.40 -15.83
CA LYS A 73 1.33 1.25 -16.15
C LYS A 73 2.82 1.56 -16.06
N ASN A 74 3.27 2.68 -16.63
CA ASN A 74 4.69 3.05 -16.67
C ASN A 74 5.18 3.50 -15.30
N ILE A 75 4.42 4.36 -14.62
CA ILE A 75 4.70 4.79 -13.24
C ILE A 75 4.71 3.58 -12.31
N GLY A 76 3.76 2.66 -12.47
CA GLY A 76 3.65 1.42 -11.70
C GLY A 76 4.85 0.49 -11.86
N LYS A 77 5.45 0.39 -13.06
CA LYS A 77 6.67 -0.39 -13.28
C LYS A 77 7.86 0.18 -12.49
N ILE A 78 8.04 1.51 -12.51
CA ILE A 78 9.12 2.19 -11.79
C ILE A 78 8.89 2.06 -10.27
N ALA A 79 7.68 2.36 -9.81
CA ALA A 79 7.29 2.24 -8.40
C ALA A 79 7.51 0.83 -7.83
N ARG A 80 7.26 -0.22 -8.64
CA ARG A 80 7.51 -1.61 -8.25
C ARG A 80 9.00 -1.89 -8.08
N ARG A 81 9.88 -1.38 -8.95
CA ARG A 81 11.33 -1.55 -8.81
C ARG A 81 11.86 -0.92 -7.52
N LEU A 82 11.42 0.31 -7.22
CA LEU A 82 11.73 0.96 -5.94
C LEU A 82 11.13 0.19 -4.75
N GLY A 83 9.93 -0.35 -4.91
CA GLY A 83 9.26 -1.16 -3.91
C GLY A 83 10.06 -2.39 -3.53
N ASN A 84 10.49 -3.18 -4.51
CA ASN A 84 11.23 -4.41 -4.29
C ASN A 84 12.52 -4.18 -3.46
N LEU A 85 13.22 -3.08 -3.68
CA LEU A 85 14.40 -2.73 -2.88
C LEU A 85 14.01 -2.38 -1.44
N ARG A 86 12.98 -1.54 -1.26
CA ARG A 86 12.51 -1.15 0.08
C ARG A 86 11.95 -2.34 0.87
N ASP A 87 11.32 -3.29 0.20
CA ASP A 87 10.77 -4.49 0.85
C ASP A 87 11.91 -5.34 1.46
N LEU A 88 13.09 -5.40 0.82
CA LEU A 88 14.30 -6.04 1.39
C LEU A 88 14.90 -5.24 2.57
N ASP A 89 14.90 -3.90 2.49
CA ASP A 89 15.34 -3.07 3.62
C ASP A 89 14.44 -3.25 4.83
N VAL A 90 13.12 -3.25 4.63
CA VAL A 90 12.12 -3.48 5.69
C VAL A 90 12.25 -4.89 6.27
N LEU A 91 12.46 -5.90 5.42
CA LEU A 91 12.67 -7.27 5.87
C LEU A 91 13.90 -7.38 6.78
N LYS A 92 15.01 -6.73 6.41
CA LYS A 92 16.21 -6.67 7.24
C LYS A 92 15.94 -6.00 8.58
N GLU A 93 15.34 -4.80 8.56
CA GLU A 93 14.98 -4.05 9.76
C GLU A 93 14.09 -4.88 10.70
N THR A 94 13.10 -5.58 10.14
CA THR A 94 12.17 -6.43 10.90
C THR A 94 12.88 -7.61 11.55
N LEU A 95 13.74 -8.30 10.82
CA LEU A 95 14.52 -9.41 11.37
C LEU A 95 15.51 -8.97 12.45
N GLU A 96 16.19 -7.84 12.25
CA GLU A 96 17.18 -7.32 13.20
C GLU A 96 16.53 -6.77 14.48
N ASN A 97 15.44 -6.01 14.35
CA ASN A 97 14.88 -5.25 15.46
C ASN A 97 13.73 -5.97 16.19
N ASN A 98 12.90 -6.72 15.46
CA ASN A 98 11.70 -7.31 16.05
C ASN A 98 11.90 -8.78 16.45
N TYR A 99 12.66 -9.55 15.69
CA TYR A 99 12.79 -10.99 15.91
C TYR A 99 14.11 -11.38 16.58
N LYS A 100 15.25 -10.96 16.04
CA LYS A 100 16.57 -11.35 16.52
C LYS A 100 16.77 -11.23 18.05
N PRO A 101 16.32 -10.15 18.72
CA PRO A 101 16.50 -10.00 20.17
C PRO A 101 15.78 -11.07 20.99
N ASN A 102 14.73 -11.68 20.45
CA ASN A 102 13.87 -12.66 21.11
C ASN A 102 14.25 -14.11 20.78
N LEU A 103 15.30 -14.33 19.98
CA LEU A 103 15.72 -15.66 19.54
C LEU A 103 16.84 -16.22 20.40
N PRO A 104 16.88 -17.56 20.59
CA PRO A 104 18.04 -18.24 21.19
C PRO A 104 19.32 -18.04 20.36
N ARG A 105 20.49 -18.13 20.98
CA ARG A 105 21.79 -17.94 20.32
C ARG A 105 21.95 -18.79 19.05
N LYS A 106 21.49 -20.04 19.07
CA LYS A 106 21.53 -20.93 17.90
C LYS A 106 20.77 -20.35 16.71
N GLU A 107 19.53 -19.90 16.93
CA GLU A 107 18.71 -19.31 15.88
C GLU A 107 19.25 -17.95 15.41
N GLN A 108 19.87 -17.16 16.33
CA GLN A 108 20.57 -15.94 15.94
C GLN A 108 21.76 -16.21 14.99
N GLN A 109 22.44 -17.35 15.17
CA GLN A 109 23.51 -17.78 14.25
C GLN A 109 22.94 -18.19 12.88
N SER A 110 21.84 -18.95 12.86
CA SER A 110 21.13 -19.30 11.60
C SER A 110 20.68 -18.04 10.84
N LEU A 111 20.19 -17.00 11.55
CA LEU A 111 19.84 -15.71 10.96
C LEU A 111 20.99 -15.03 10.22
N GLN A 112 22.24 -15.27 10.61
CA GLN A 112 23.40 -14.70 9.91
C GLN A 112 23.50 -15.20 8.47
N THR A 113 23.12 -16.45 8.21
CA THR A 113 23.01 -17.01 6.85
C THR A 113 21.94 -16.27 6.05
N ALA A 114 20.78 -16.05 6.67
CA ALA A 114 19.68 -15.29 6.06
C ALA A 114 20.10 -13.84 5.75
N PHE A 115 20.78 -13.14 6.64
CA PHE A 115 21.31 -11.80 6.39
C PHE A 115 22.31 -11.75 5.25
N THR A 116 23.17 -12.75 5.13
CA THR A 116 24.12 -12.83 4.01
C THR A 116 23.40 -12.99 2.67
N ALA A 117 22.39 -13.87 2.62
CA ALA A 117 21.57 -14.05 1.42
C ALA A 117 20.77 -12.76 1.08
N LEU A 118 20.21 -12.11 2.10
CA LEU A 118 19.47 -10.86 1.95
C LEU A 118 20.34 -9.72 1.39
N ALA A 119 21.58 -9.59 1.91
CA ALA A 119 22.52 -8.59 1.43
C ALA A 119 22.85 -8.78 -0.05
N LYS A 120 23.08 -10.00 -0.49
CA LYS A 120 23.34 -10.34 -1.90
C LYS A 120 22.10 -10.02 -2.77
N GLN A 121 20.92 -10.45 -2.33
CA GLN A 121 19.67 -10.17 -3.05
C GLN A 121 19.40 -8.66 -3.15
N ARG A 122 19.70 -7.92 -2.08
CA ARG A 122 19.55 -6.45 -2.05
C ARG A 122 20.46 -5.75 -3.07
N GLU A 123 21.71 -6.20 -3.18
CA GLU A 123 22.67 -5.68 -4.16
C GLU A 123 22.16 -5.85 -5.59
N ASP A 124 21.69 -7.05 -5.95
CA ASP A 124 21.13 -7.34 -7.27
C ASP A 124 19.91 -6.47 -7.58
N VAL A 125 19.02 -6.29 -6.59
CA VAL A 125 17.81 -5.45 -6.74
C VAL A 125 18.20 -3.97 -6.83
N PHE A 126 19.21 -3.51 -6.09
CA PHE A 126 19.71 -2.14 -6.17
C PHE A 126 20.28 -1.82 -7.56
N LEU A 127 21.06 -2.71 -8.14
CA LEU A 127 21.57 -2.57 -9.52
C LEU A 127 20.39 -2.43 -10.52
N ASN A 128 19.30 -3.15 -10.31
CA ASN A 128 18.09 -3.01 -11.13
C ASN A 128 17.38 -1.66 -10.94
N VAL A 129 17.38 -1.11 -9.72
CA VAL A 129 16.89 0.25 -9.45
C VAL A 129 17.75 1.28 -10.15
N GLN A 130 19.08 1.20 -10.04
CA GLN A 130 19.99 2.11 -10.74
C GLN A 130 19.78 2.09 -12.26
N LYS A 131 19.66 0.89 -12.86
CA LYS A 131 19.35 0.74 -14.29
C LYS A 131 18.02 1.41 -14.63
N THR A 132 16.98 1.18 -13.83
CA THR A 132 15.66 1.77 -14.03
C THR A 132 15.70 3.29 -14.02
N LEU A 133 16.42 3.91 -13.07
CA LEU A 133 16.52 5.36 -12.95
C LEU A 133 17.45 6.02 -14.01
N LYS A 134 18.19 5.22 -14.77
CA LYS A 134 19.03 5.68 -15.89
C LYS A 134 18.39 5.43 -17.26
N ASN A 135 17.37 4.58 -17.33
CA ASN A 135 16.74 4.14 -18.58
C ASN A 135 15.78 5.17 -19.16
N GLU A 136 15.59 5.07 -20.49
CA GLU A 136 14.72 5.95 -21.26
C GLU A 136 13.28 6.08 -20.72
N PRO A 137 12.57 5.00 -20.31
CA PRO A 137 11.23 5.13 -19.79
C PRO A 137 11.11 6.05 -18.55
N TYR A 138 12.11 6.08 -17.69
CA TYR A 138 12.11 6.98 -16.52
C TYR A 138 12.47 8.42 -16.90
N LYS A 139 13.41 8.61 -17.82
CA LYS A 139 13.79 9.93 -18.33
C LYS A 139 12.62 10.58 -19.06
N SER A 140 12.03 9.86 -20.01
CA SER A 140 10.87 10.31 -20.77
C SER A 140 9.68 10.64 -19.86
N LEU A 141 9.40 9.80 -18.84
CA LEU A 141 8.38 10.12 -17.84
C LEU A 141 8.61 11.48 -17.16
N LYS A 142 9.85 11.78 -16.78
CA LYS A 142 10.19 13.05 -16.12
C LYS A 142 10.09 14.26 -17.05
N GLU A 143 10.63 14.13 -18.22
CA GLU A 143 10.64 15.18 -19.25
C GLU A 143 9.21 15.53 -19.63
N GLU A 144 8.40 14.56 -20.00
CA GLU A 144 7.01 14.73 -20.38
C GLU A 144 6.13 15.29 -19.25
N LEU A 145 6.38 14.89 -18.00
CA LEU A 145 5.66 15.48 -16.86
C LEU A 145 6.04 16.93 -16.62
N ASN A 146 7.31 17.32 -16.79
CA ASN A 146 7.73 18.70 -16.65
C ASN A 146 7.17 19.55 -17.80
N GLU A 147 7.23 19.08 -19.04
CA GLU A 147 6.65 19.76 -20.20
C GLU A 147 5.14 19.94 -20.05
N TRP A 148 4.44 18.89 -19.56
CA TRP A 148 3.02 18.99 -19.29
C TRP A 148 2.71 19.99 -18.17
N LEU A 149 3.52 20.09 -17.12
CA LEU A 149 3.37 21.09 -16.05
C LEU A 149 3.61 22.52 -16.54
N ASP A 150 4.47 22.71 -17.53
CA ASP A 150 4.73 24.02 -18.14
C ASP A 150 3.61 24.44 -19.10
N LYS A 151 2.98 23.49 -19.80
CA LYS A 151 1.86 23.71 -20.73
C LYS A 151 0.78 22.66 -20.54
N PRO A 152 -0.02 22.74 -19.45
CA PRO A 152 -0.99 21.71 -19.13
C PRO A 152 -2.13 21.66 -20.16
N SER A 153 -2.48 20.46 -20.58
CA SER A 153 -3.63 20.17 -21.43
C SER A 153 -4.64 19.28 -20.67
N TYR A 154 -5.93 19.54 -20.92
CA TYR A 154 -7.00 18.98 -20.12
C TYR A 154 -8.10 18.39 -20.97
N GLN A 155 -8.78 17.39 -20.43
CA GLN A 155 -10.05 16.90 -20.92
C GLN A 155 -11.22 17.79 -20.42
N PRO A 156 -12.38 17.79 -21.06
CA PRO A 156 -13.53 18.67 -20.68
C PRO A 156 -13.93 18.56 -19.19
N LEU A 157 -13.80 17.37 -18.60
CA LEU A 157 -14.15 17.11 -17.21
C LEU A 157 -13.29 17.93 -16.21
N ALA A 158 -12.10 18.36 -16.61
CA ALA A 158 -11.21 19.17 -15.76
C ALA A 158 -11.83 20.51 -15.32
N SER A 159 -12.80 21.04 -16.06
CA SER A 159 -13.47 22.33 -15.77
C SER A 159 -14.55 22.25 -14.69
N ILE A 160 -14.94 21.04 -14.29
CA ILE A 160 -15.98 20.84 -13.27
C ILE A 160 -15.40 21.09 -11.87
N ALA A 161 -16.19 21.66 -10.98
CA ALA A 161 -15.81 21.83 -9.57
C ALA A 161 -15.52 20.45 -8.95
N ILE A 162 -14.40 20.32 -8.25
CA ILE A 162 -13.94 19.02 -7.75
C ILE A 162 -14.95 18.35 -6.82
N GLN A 163 -15.64 19.13 -5.98
CA GLN A 163 -16.66 18.62 -5.05
C GLN A 163 -17.80 17.89 -5.76
N GLN A 164 -18.13 18.29 -6.98
CA GLN A 164 -19.22 17.68 -7.77
C GLN A 164 -18.85 16.29 -8.31
N VAL A 165 -17.57 16.01 -8.51
CA VAL A 165 -17.10 14.74 -9.11
C VAL A 165 -16.47 13.80 -8.11
N LEU A 166 -16.14 14.26 -6.90
CA LEU A 166 -15.51 13.43 -5.88
C LEU A 166 -16.27 12.15 -5.53
N PRO A 167 -17.60 12.18 -5.32
CA PRO A 167 -18.37 10.97 -5.07
C PRO A 167 -18.23 9.95 -6.19
N ASP A 168 -18.31 10.39 -7.44
CA ASP A 168 -18.21 9.50 -8.61
C ASP A 168 -16.81 8.89 -8.79
N LEU A 169 -15.77 9.57 -8.31
CA LEU A 169 -14.41 9.06 -8.31
C LEU A 169 -14.16 8.01 -7.20
N LEU A 170 -14.82 8.15 -6.05
CA LEU A 170 -14.54 7.33 -4.87
C LEU A 170 -15.53 6.18 -4.68
N LEU A 171 -16.81 6.36 -4.98
CA LEU A 171 -17.84 5.34 -4.73
C LEU A 171 -17.57 4.00 -5.42
N PRO A 172 -17.12 3.94 -6.69
CA PRO A 172 -16.81 2.66 -7.33
C PRO A 172 -15.72 1.88 -6.60
N GLU A 173 -14.71 2.59 -6.12
CA GLU A 173 -13.57 2.01 -5.41
C GLU A 173 -13.96 1.51 -4.01
N ILE A 174 -14.78 2.29 -3.30
CA ILE A 174 -15.32 1.90 -2.00
C ILE A 174 -16.26 0.70 -2.15
N SER A 175 -17.10 0.70 -3.17
CA SER A 175 -18.00 -0.43 -3.45
C SER A 175 -17.21 -1.70 -3.77
N SER A 176 -16.14 -1.60 -4.57
CA SER A 176 -15.24 -2.71 -4.87
C SER A 176 -14.59 -3.27 -3.60
N PHE A 177 -14.11 -2.39 -2.71
CA PHE A 177 -13.53 -2.76 -1.42
C PHE A 177 -14.56 -3.46 -0.52
N LEU A 178 -15.76 -2.92 -0.38
CA LEU A 178 -16.82 -3.47 0.47
C LEU A 178 -17.37 -4.81 -0.04
N LEU A 179 -17.33 -5.04 -1.36
CA LEU A 179 -17.79 -6.28 -1.99
C LEU A 179 -16.67 -7.33 -2.13
N HIS A 180 -15.46 -7.03 -1.66
CA HIS A 180 -14.33 -7.92 -1.84
C HIS A 180 -14.53 -9.26 -1.11
N PRO A 181 -14.30 -10.44 -1.76
CA PRO A 181 -14.55 -11.75 -1.16
C PRO A 181 -13.68 -12.04 0.07
N GLY A 182 -12.56 -11.34 0.24
CA GLY A 182 -11.73 -11.43 1.44
C GLY A 182 -12.46 -11.10 2.75
N TRP A 183 -13.58 -10.36 2.70
CA TRP A 183 -14.43 -10.12 3.86
C TRP A 183 -15.14 -11.37 4.36
N LEU A 184 -15.29 -12.40 3.53
CA LEU A 184 -15.98 -13.63 3.85
C LEU A 184 -15.04 -14.75 4.33
N VAL A 185 -13.74 -14.50 4.40
CA VAL A 185 -12.75 -15.48 4.88
C VAL A 185 -13.01 -15.81 6.35
N GLY A 186 -13.20 -17.08 6.66
CA GLY A 186 -13.48 -17.55 8.03
C GLY A 186 -14.89 -17.27 8.54
N THR A 187 -15.83 -16.86 7.67
CA THR A 187 -17.23 -16.71 8.01
C THR A 187 -18.04 -17.97 7.66
N GLN A 188 -19.26 -18.03 8.15
CA GLN A 188 -20.26 -19.04 7.79
C GLN A 188 -21.57 -18.36 7.39
N PHE A 189 -22.36 -19.04 6.56
CA PHE A 189 -23.70 -18.61 6.20
C PHE A 189 -24.72 -19.44 6.98
N VAL A 190 -25.56 -18.76 7.75
CA VAL A 190 -26.69 -19.36 8.46
C VAL A 190 -27.94 -18.63 7.99
N GLU A 191 -28.87 -19.34 7.33
CA GLU A 191 -30.14 -18.76 6.82
C GLU A 191 -29.93 -17.46 5.99
N SER A 192 -28.90 -17.42 5.14
CA SER A 192 -28.47 -16.27 4.32
C SER A 192 -27.84 -15.11 5.11
N GLU A 193 -27.64 -15.23 6.41
CA GLU A 193 -26.87 -14.27 7.19
C GLU A 193 -25.41 -14.71 7.34
N VAL A 194 -24.51 -13.73 7.29
CA VAL A 194 -23.07 -13.97 7.50
C VAL A 194 -22.78 -13.95 8.98
N THR A 195 -22.26 -15.07 9.50
CA THR A 195 -21.84 -15.19 10.89
C THR A 195 -20.34 -15.35 11.01
N ILE A 196 -19.76 -14.71 12.01
CA ILE A 196 -18.34 -14.79 12.33
C ILE A 196 -18.16 -15.73 13.50
N GLN A 197 -17.35 -16.76 13.31
CA GLN A 197 -16.97 -17.65 14.40
C GLN A 197 -15.80 -17.04 15.18
N THR A 198 -16.05 -16.71 16.42
CA THR A 198 -15.03 -16.25 17.37
C THR A 198 -14.33 -17.44 18.07
N ASN A 199 -13.26 -17.17 18.80
CA ASN A 199 -12.53 -18.14 19.63
C ASN A 199 -11.87 -19.28 18.85
N TRP A 200 -11.36 -19.00 17.67
CA TRP A 200 -10.55 -19.95 16.94
C TRP A 200 -9.20 -20.19 17.62
N LYS A 201 -8.78 -21.45 17.66
CA LYS A 201 -7.43 -21.83 18.06
C LYS A 201 -6.43 -21.52 16.96
N PRO A 202 -5.15 -21.30 17.31
CA PRO A 202 -4.09 -21.00 16.32
C PRO A 202 -4.05 -21.98 15.14
N GLU A 203 -4.22 -23.28 15.38
CA GLU A 203 -4.15 -24.30 14.33
C GLU A 203 -5.28 -24.14 13.28
N LYS A 204 -6.47 -23.72 13.73
CA LYS A 204 -7.59 -23.46 12.81
C LYS A 204 -7.33 -22.22 11.96
N ILE A 205 -6.71 -21.20 12.54
CA ILE A 205 -6.32 -19.97 11.82
C ILE A 205 -5.25 -20.28 10.78
N GLU A 206 -4.21 -21.03 11.14
CA GLU A 206 -3.15 -21.44 10.21
C GLU A 206 -3.72 -22.21 9.02
N LYS A 207 -4.64 -23.15 9.29
CA LYS A 207 -5.36 -23.86 8.22
C LYS A 207 -6.14 -22.90 7.31
N GLN A 208 -6.87 -21.95 7.91
CA GLN A 208 -7.65 -20.96 7.16
C GLN A 208 -6.77 -20.06 6.30
N LEU A 209 -5.62 -19.62 6.85
CA LEU A 209 -4.65 -18.80 6.11
C LEU A 209 -4.00 -19.58 4.96
N THR A 210 -3.78 -20.88 5.13
CA THR A 210 -3.28 -21.76 4.05
C THR A 210 -4.31 -21.92 2.94
N GLU A 211 -5.59 -22.11 3.28
CA GLU A 211 -6.65 -22.38 2.31
C GLU A 211 -7.17 -21.10 1.60
N GLN A 212 -7.25 -19.98 2.32
CA GLN A 212 -7.90 -18.75 1.83
C GLN A 212 -7.05 -17.48 2.01
N GLY A 213 -5.77 -17.60 2.35
CA GLY A 213 -4.86 -16.47 2.56
C GLY A 213 -4.72 -15.57 1.34
N GLU A 214 -4.82 -16.12 0.12
CA GLU A 214 -4.79 -15.32 -1.12
C GLU A 214 -5.95 -14.31 -1.18
N SER A 215 -7.13 -14.67 -0.68
CA SER A 215 -8.28 -13.75 -0.60
C SER A 215 -8.03 -12.60 0.38
N LEU A 216 -7.39 -12.87 1.53
CA LEU A 216 -6.99 -11.82 2.49
C LEU A 216 -5.87 -10.94 1.91
N HIS A 217 -4.89 -11.54 1.22
CA HIS A 217 -3.85 -10.80 0.53
C HIS A 217 -4.42 -9.89 -0.56
N SER A 218 -5.42 -10.35 -1.30
CA SER A 218 -6.14 -9.55 -2.29
C SER A 218 -6.90 -8.40 -1.64
N LEU A 219 -7.59 -8.64 -0.51
CA LEU A 219 -8.26 -7.58 0.25
C LEU A 219 -7.27 -6.55 0.81
N ARG A 220 -6.08 -6.98 1.27
CA ARG A 220 -4.99 -6.06 1.66
C ARG A 220 -4.56 -5.15 0.50
N LYS A 221 -4.42 -5.71 -0.71
CA LYS A 221 -4.09 -4.90 -1.90
C LYS A 221 -5.17 -3.87 -2.19
N GLU A 222 -6.43 -4.26 -2.07
CA GLU A 222 -7.58 -3.38 -2.26
C GLU A 222 -7.64 -2.29 -1.18
N SER A 223 -7.46 -2.66 0.11
CA SER A 223 -7.37 -1.71 1.23
C SER A 223 -6.25 -0.68 1.00
N LYS A 224 -5.11 -1.14 0.48
CA LYS A 224 -3.99 -0.27 0.14
C LYS A 224 -4.31 0.68 -1.00
N ARG A 225 -5.04 0.22 -2.03
CA ARG A 225 -5.46 1.02 -3.18
C ARG A 225 -6.41 2.12 -2.74
N ILE A 226 -7.49 1.77 -2.03
CA ILE A 226 -8.48 2.73 -1.58
C ILE A 226 -7.90 3.72 -0.57
N ARG A 227 -7.04 3.27 0.34
CA ARG A 227 -6.36 4.17 1.28
C ARG A 227 -5.64 5.30 0.54
N TYR A 228 -4.89 5.01 -0.52
CA TYR A 228 -4.16 6.04 -1.25
C TYR A 228 -5.05 6.99 -2.02
N GLN A 229 -6.18 6.51 -2.52
CA GLN A 229 -7.18 7.38 -3.13
C GLN A 229 -7.85 8.28 -2.08
N MET A 230 -8.23 7.73 -0.93
CA MET A 230 -8.77 8.53 0.16
C MET A 230 -7.75 9.55 0.69
N GLU A 231 -6.48 9.16 0.86
CA GLU A 231 -5.41 10.10 1.25
C GLU A 231 -5.25 11.27 0.26
N LEU A 232 -5.55 11.07 -1.01
CA LEU A 232 -5.49 12.13 -2.03
C LEU A 232 -6.48 13.25 -1.75
N PHE A 233 -7.66 12.93 -1.23
CA PHE A 233 -8.78 13.85 -1.08
C PHE A 233 -9.11 14.24 0.37
N THR A 234 -8.21 13.94 1.32
CA THR A 234 -8.46 14.19 2.76
C THR A 234 -8.82 15.64 3.06
N ASP A 235 -8.22 16.59 2.35
CA ASP A 235 -8.44 18.03 2.55
C ASP A 235 -9.83 18.52 2.05
N LEU A 236 -10.60 17.65 1.39
CA LEU A 236 -11.90 17.95 0.80
C LEU A 236 -13.06 17.29 1.55
N TYR A 237 -12.78 16.64 2.68
CA TYR A 237 -13.75 15.95 3.51
C TYR A 237 -13.54 16.25 5.00
N GLY A 238 -14.57 16.00 5.80
CA GLY A 238 -14.57 16.20 7.24
C GLY A 238 -14.09 15.02 8.06
N GLU A 239 -14.35 15.09 9.38
CA GLU A 239 -13.86 14.12 10.37
C GLU A 239 -14.34 12.68 10.14
N SER A 240 -15.58 12.48 9.71
CA SER A 240 -16.12 11.13 9.42
C SER A 240 -15.32 10.43 8.33
N TYR A 241 -14.89 11.16 7.30
CA TYR A 241 -14.01 10.62 6.26
C TYR A 241 -12.63 10.25 6.80
N ALA A 242 -12.05 11.12 7.63
CA ALA A 242 -10.76 10.85 8.27
C ALA A 242 -10.81 9.61 9.19
N ALA A 243 -11.96 9.39 9.86
CA ALA A 243 -12.17 8.19 10.66
C ALA A 243 -12.18 6.91 9.79
N TYR A 244 -12.94 6.90 8.68
CA TYR A 244 -12.91 5.77 7.74
C TYR A 244 -11.53 5.55 7.11
N LEU A 245 -10.82 6.61 6.75
CA LEU A 245 -9.44 6.49 6.26
C LEU A 245 -8.52 5.81 7.29
N THR A 246 -8.68 6.16 8.56
CA THR A 246 -7.91 5.55 9.67
C THR A 246 -8.27 4.07 9.82
N GLU A 247 -9.54 3.70 9.70
CA GLU A 247 -9.97 2.30 9.75
C GLU A 247 -9.44 1.49 8.55
N VAL A 248 -9.52 2.02 7.33
CA VAL A 248 -8.96 1.37 6.12
C VAL A 248 -7.45 1.19 6.25
N LYS A 249 -6.76 2.16 6.86
CA LYS A 249 -5.32 2.03 7.17
C LYS A 249 -5.08 0.90 8.17
N ASN A 250 -5.85 0.81 9.24
CA ASN A 250 -5.75 -0.24 10.25
C ASN A 250 -6.00 -1.63 9.64
N ILE A 251 -7.05 -1.79 8.83
CA ILE A 251 -7.33 -3.01 8.07
C ILE A 251 -6.12 -3.43 7.23
N GLN A 252 -5.54 -2.49 6.47
CA GLN A 252 -4.36 -2.75 5.65
C GLN A 252 -3.15 -3.20 6.48
N GLU A 253 -2.94 -2.61 7.65
CA GLU A 253 -1.81 -2.93 8.54
C GLU A 253 -1.98 -4.31 9.16
N ILE A 254 -3.14 -4.65 9.68
CA ILE A 254 -3.44 -5.97 10.27
C ILE A 254 -3.28 -7.08 9.21
N LEU A 255 -3.92 -6.93 8.05
CA LEU A 255 -3.77 -7.88 6.95
C LEU A 255 -2.33 -7.93 6.43
N GLY A 256 -1.60 -6.80 6.55
CA GLY A 256 -0.19 -6.70 6.24
C GLY A 256 0.66 -7.58 7.16
N THR A 257 0.48 -7.48 8.46
CA THR A 257 1.23 -8.26 9.45
C THR A 257 1.04 -9.77 9.24
N MET A 258 -0.20 -10.21 8.97
CA MET A 258 -0.47 -11.62 8.65
C MET A 258 0.30 -12.08 7.41
N GLN A 259 0.20 -11.33 6.31
CA GLN A 259 0.86 -11.69 5.06
C GLN A 259 2.38 -11.63 5.16
N ASP A 260 2.93 -10.59 5.81
CA ASP A 260 4.36 -10.41 5.94
C ASP A 260 5.00 -11.55 6.78
N SER A 261 4.25 -12.09 7.77
CA SER A 261 4.66 -13.29 8.53
C SER A 261 4.71 -14.55 7.66
N VAL A 262 3.75 -14.74 6.77
CA VAL A 262 3.74 -15.88 5.82
C VAL A 262 4.92 -15.77 4.85
N VAL A 263 5.06 -14.62 4.21
CA VAL A 263 6.15 -14.36 3.24
C VAL A 263 7.53 -14.51 3.88
N LEU A 264 7.69 -14.07 5.14
CA LEU A 264 8.95 -14.24 5.86
C LEU A 264 9.26 -15.72 6.12
N ALA A 265 8.26 -16.51 6.55
CA ALA A 265 8.46 -17.94 6.78
C ALA A 265 8.84 -18.68 5.49
N GLU A 266 8.14 -18.40 4.38
CA GLU A 266 8.44 -18.97 3.06
C GLU A 266 9.85 -18.58 2.56
N TRP A 267 10.21 -17.30 2.70
CA TRP A 267 11.53 -16.81 2.29
C TRP A 267 12.66 -17.48 3.08
N LEU A 268 12.50 -17.64 4.41
CA LEU A 268 13.50 -18.34 5.25
C LEU A 268 13.58 -19.82 4.90
N ALA A 269 12.46 -20.50 4.67
CA ALA A 269 12.43 -21.89 4.24
C ALA A 269 13.17 -22.09 2.91
N ASP A 270 13.03 -21.13 1.98
CA ASP A 270 13.78 -21.17 0.71
C ASP A 270 15.29 -20.96 0.92
N ILE A 271 15.71 -20.07 1.82
CA ILE A 271 17.13 -19.86 2.15
C ILE A 271 17.75 -21.10 2.80
N PHE A 272 17.07 -21.70 3.76
CA PHE A 272 17.59 -22.86 4.49
C PHE A 272 17.41 -24.20 3.75
N LYS A 273 16.58 -24.21 2.70
CA LYS A 273 16.16 -25.46 2.01
C LYS A 273 15.56 -26.49 2.98
N SER A 274 14.90 -25.97 4.01
CA SER A 274 14.30 -26.74 5.11
C SER A 274 13.10 -25.95 5.67
N GLU A 275 12.18 -26.66 6.31
CA GLU A 275 11.07 -26.00 7.00
C GLU A 275 11.58 -25.15 8.17
N ILE A 276 10.99 -23.95 8.32
CA ILE A 276 11.37 -23.00 9.37
C ILE A 276 11.21 -23.61 10.78
N ASN A 277 10.22 -24.47 10.98
CA ASN A 277 10.00 -25.17 12.26
C ASN A 277 11.19 -26.04 12.68
N THR A 278 11.95 -26.54 11.72
CA THR A 278 13.15 -27.36 11.98
C THR A 278 14.36 -26.50 12.28
N GLU A 279 14.58 -25.45 11.48
CA GLU A 279 15.78 -24.61 11.56
C GLU A 279 15.67 -23.51 12.62
N MET A 280 14.47 -22.93 12.76
CA MET A 280 14.21 -21.80 13.65
C MET A 280 12.86 -21.95 14.37
N PRO A 281 12.70 -22.93 15.25
CA PRO A 281 11.40 -23.24 15.90
C PRO A 281 10.87 -22.09 16.75
N THR A 282 11.74 -21.32 17.42
CA THR A 282 11.30 -20.15 18.19
C THR A 282 10.75 -19.05 17.29
N LEU A 283 11.43 -18.77 16.16
CA LEU A 283 10.94 -17.80 15.20
C LEU A 283 9.62 -18.26 14.57
N ALA A 284 9.50 -19.53 14.23
CA ALA A 284 8.26 -20.10 13.71
C ALA A 284 7.08 -19.91 14.67
N THR A 285 7.32 -20.13 15.97
CA THR A 285 6.33 -19.88 17.02
C THR A 285 5.93 -18.40 17.09
N LEU A 286 6.90 -17.49 17.06
CA LEU A 286 6.63 -16.03 17.07
C LEU A 286 5.82 -15.58 15.84
N LEU A 287 6.11 -16.15 14.67
CA LEU A 287 5.35 -15.84 13.45
C LEU A 287 3.91 -16.36 13.54
N THR A 288 3.70 -17.55 14.06
CA THR A 288 2.35 -18.10 14.31
C THR A 288 1.57 -17.25 15.31
N GLU A 289 2.20 -16.84 16.39
CA GLU A 289 1.59 -15.96 17.40
C GLU A 289 1.20 -14.60 16.81
N ASN A 290 2.07 -13.99 15.99
CA ASN A 290 1.76 -12.73 15.30
C ASN A 290 0.57 -12.88 14.35
N ARG A 291 0.44 -13.99 13.64
CA ARG A 291 -0.74 -14.25 12.78
C ARG A 291 -2.00 -14.44 13.60
N TYR A 292 -1.90 -15.16 14.71
CA TYR A 292 -3.01 -15.36 15.64
C TYR A 292 -3.52 -14.04 16.22
N GLN A 293 -2.64 -13.19 16.74
CA GLN A 293 -2.99 -11.88 17.29
C GLN A 293 -3.57 -10.95 16.21
N SER A 294 -3.00 -10.96 15.01
CA SER A 294 -3.52 -10.17 13.88
C SER A 294 -4.91 -10.66 13.46
N TRP A 295 -5.16 -11.97 13.48
CA TRP A 295 -6.49 -12.51 13.21
C TRP A 295 -7.52 -12.06 14.24
N GLN A 296 -7.17 -12.04 15.52
CA GLN A 296 -8.06 -11.55 16.58
C GLN A 296 -8.38 -10.06 16.42
N GLN A 297 -7.42 -9.25 15.95
CA GLN A 297 -7.66 -7.84 15.65
C GLN A 297 -8.49 -7.64 14.36
N TRP A 298 -8.37 -8.57 13.41
CA TRP A 298 -9.12 -8.56 12.16
C TRP A 298 -10.61 -8.82 12.35
N GLN A 299 -10.98 -9.80 13.17
CA GLN A 299 -12.37 -10.26 13.31
C GLN A 299 -13.37 -9.14 13.68
N PRO A 300 -13.11 -8.24 14.65
CA PRO A 300 -14.02 -7.13 14.95
C PRO A 300 -14.21 -6.17 13.78
N LEU A 301 -13.16 -5.93 13.00
CA LEU A 301 -13.25 -5.08 11.82
C LEU A 301 -14.05 -5.78 10.71
N GLN A 302 -13.82 -7.07 10.51
CA GLN A 302 -14.58 -7.89 9.57
C GLN A 302 -16.09 -7.86 9.91
N GLU A 303 -16.44 -8.09 11.17
CA GLU A 303 -17.82 -8.02 11.64
C GLU A 303 -18.44 -6.65 11.37
N ARG A 304 -17.72 -5.58 11.68
CA ARG A 304 -18.18 -4.21 11.47
C ARG A 304 -18.44 -3.91 9.99
N TYR A 305 -17.53 -4.29 9.09
CA TYR A 305 -17.65 -3.99 7.66
C TYR A 305 -18.61 -4.92 6.91
N LEU A 306 -19.03 -6.01 7.52
CA LEU A 306 -20.12 -6.87 7.01
C LEU A 306 -21.51 -6.32 7.36
N LYS A 307 -21.64 -5.44 8.36
CA LYS A 307 -22.92 -4.81 8.74
C LYS A 307 -23.37 -3.78 7.71
N ALA A 308 -24.67 -3.83 7.36
CA ALA A 308 -25.27 -2.91 6.39
C ALA A 308 -25.16 -1.43 6.82
N GLU A 309 -25.29 -1.16 8.11
CA GLU A 309 -25.21 0.19 8.68
C GLU A 309 -23.84 0.84 8.43
N THR A 310 -22.76 0.07 8.63
CA THR A 310 -21.38 0.55 8.39
C THR A 310 -21.17 0.87 6.92
N ARG A 311 -21.61 -0.03 6.04
CA ARG A 311 -21.51 0.14 4.59
C ARG A 311 -22.30 1.36 4.11
N HIS A 312 -23.53 1.50 4.59
CA HIS A 312 -24.38 2.65 4.26
C HIS A 312 -23.77 3.97 4.75
N SER A 313 -23.31 4.01 6.00
CA SER A 313 -22.69 5.19 6.59
C SER A 313 -21.40 5.58 5.84
N PHE A 314 -20.60 4.59 5.40
CA PHE A 314 -19.39 4.88 4.60
C PHE A 314 -19.77 5.51 3.25
N HIS A 315 -20.75 4.96 2.53
CA HIS A 315 -21.23 5.56 1.29
C HIS A 315 -21.75 6.99 1.49
N LEU A 316 -22.56 7.23 2.54
CA LEU A 316 -23.05 8.57 2.86
C LEU A 316 -21.92 9.57 3.12
N THR A 317 -20.86 9.12 3.82
CA THR A 317 -19.68 9.97 4.07
C THR A 317 -19.03 10.44 2.76
N ILE A 318 -19.01 9.59 1.73
CA ILE A 318 -18.41 9.94 0.43
C ILE A 318 -19.32 10.89 -0.39
N LEU A 319 -20.62 10.82 -0.21
CA LEU A 319 -21.56 11.68 -0.92
C LEU A 319 -21.53 13.14 -0.47
N HIS A 320 -20.88 13.46 0.66
CA HIS A 320 -20.89 14.79 1.26
C HIS A 320 -19.46 15.37 1.42
N PRO A 321 -18.74 15.71 0.31
CA PRO A 321 -17.51 16.51 0.40
C PRO A 321 -17.83 17.92 0.97
N MET A 322 -16.81 18.54 1.59
CA MET A 322 -16.90 19.91 2.13
C MET A 322 -16.75 20.96 1.02
#